data_894f61e9c3d0c33e8547c466fca6fcf5
#
_entry.id   894f61e9c3d0c33e8547c466fca6fcf5
#
_cell.length_a   1.000
_cell.length_b   1.000
_cell.length_c   1.000
_cell.angle_alpha   90.00
_cell.angle_beta   90.00
_cell.angle_gamma   90.00
#
_symmetry.space_group_name_H-M   'P 1'
#
loop_
_entity.id
_entity.type
_entity.pdbx_description
1 polymer ?
#
loop_
_entity_poly.entity_id
_entity_poly.type
_entity_poly.pdbx_seq_one_letter_code
_entity_poly.pdbx_strand_id
1 'polypeptide(L)'
;CVITNIGIAHLEFFKTREGILQEKSQMIQDMKTGGSILLNGDDDLLRDMGPVKGVDPEFFGLGKNCQFYATDVEPLGLRGSSCTIHLPSGESFDCIVPLPGAHMVQNALAGTAVGYQLGLTPAEIKAGIEGLPSIPGRNNIIQTDKIIVLDDCYNANPISMRASLDVLNMAIGRKVAVLGDMGELGETGKELHYETGAHAGDIGIDLVCGIGELSKELVAGASEHGCEAKWFPAKADFLAE
;
A
#
# COMPACT_ATOMS: atom_id res chain seq x y z
N CYS A 1 19.22 -5.43 -0.14
CA CYS A 1 17.99 -5.86 0.54
C CYS A 1 17.08 -4.65 0.73
N VAL A 2 15.77 -4.82 0.47
CA VAL A 2 14.76 -3.76 0.68
C VAL A 2 13.60 -4.34 1.48
N ILE A 3 13.18 -3.64 2.56
CA ILE A 3 11.96 -3.98 3.30
C ILE A 3 11.07 -2.73 3.33
N THR A 4 9.89 -2.85 2.74
CA THR A 4 8.97 -1.72 2.54
C THR A 4 8.03 -1.47 3.71
N ASN A 5 7.62 -2.51 4.43
CA ASN A 5 6.81 -2.40 5.63
C ASN A 5 6.77 -3.71 6.44
N ILE A 6 6.36 -3.60 7.70
CA ILE A 6 5.98 -4.71 8.57
C ILE A 6 4.50 -4.55 8.92
N GLY A 7 3.63 -4.98 8.00
CA GLY A 7 2.18 -4.97 8.19
C GLY A 7 1.69 -6.17 9.00
N ILE A 8 0.38 -6.44 8.87
CA ILE A 8 -0.33 -7.54 9.55
C ILE A 8 -0.71 -8.69 8.59
N ALA A 9 -0.15 -8.71 7.38
CA ALA A 9 -0.33 -9.84 6.47
C ALA A 9 0.32 -11.11 7.05
N HIS A 10 -0.32 -12.26 6.87
CA HIS A 10 0.13 -13.56 7.40
C HIS A 10 0.20 -13.65 8.93
N LEU A 11 -0.58 -12.83 9.65
CA LEU A 11 -0.58 -12.77 11.11
C LEU A 11 -0.94 -14.12 11.75
N GLU A 12 -1.76 -14.92 11.07
CA GLU A 12 -2.12 -16.29 11.50
C GLU A 12 -0.88 -17.17 11.69
N PHE A 13 0.13 -17.03 10.84
CA PHE A 13 1.36 -17.84 10.90
C PHE A 13 2.40 -17.24 11.84
N PHE A 14 2.65 -15.94 11.75
CA PHE A 14 3.72 -15.27 12.51
C PHE A 14 3.29 -14.72 13.86
N LYS A 15 2.00 -14.75 14.18
CA LYS A 15 1.36 -14.39 15.46
C LYS A 15 1.46 -12.90 15.83
N THR A 16 2.59 -12.25 15.59
CA THR A 16 2.83 -10.84 15.90
C THR A 16 3.56 -10.12 14.76
N ARG A 17 3.55 -8.78 14.76
CA ARG A 17 4.33 -7.97 13.81
C ARG A 17 5.84 -8.17 13.99
N GLU A 18 6.30 -8.39 15.23
CA GLU A 18 7.70 -8.73 15.53
C GLU A 18 8.09 -10.09 14.92
N GLY A 19 7.18 -11.06 14.91
CA GLY A 19 7.37 -12.33 14.20
C GLY A 19 7.52 -12.14 12.69
N ILE A 20 6.71 -11.27 12.09
CA ILE A 20 6.82 -10.89 10.67
C ILE A 20 8.15 -10.17 10.40
N LEU A 21 8.57 -9.25 11.30
CA LEU A 21 9.87 -8.58 11.20
C LEU A 21 11.01 -9.59 11.23
N GLN A 22 10.99 -10.51 12.18
CA GLN A 22 12.01 -11.56 12.33
C GLN A 22 12.14 -12.38 11.04
N GLU A 23 11.02 -12.81 10.46
CA GLU A 23 11.01 -13.60 9.22
C GLU A 23 11.54 -12.78 8.03
N LYS A 24 11.00 -11.60 7.79
CA LYS A 24 11.45 -10.73 6.70
C LYS A 24 12.93 -10.33 6.84
N SER A 25 13.42 -10.20 8.05
CA SER A 25 14.82 -9.82 8.31
C SER A 25 15.83 -10.94 8.05
N GLN A 26 15.37 -12.21 7.91
CA GLN A 26 16.27 -13.32 7.58
C GLN A 26 17.02 -13.08 6.27
N MET A 27 16.37 -12.44 5.27
CA MET A 27 17.04 -12.12 4.02
C MET A 27 18.27 -11.20 4.20
N ILE A 28 18.29 -10.36 5.24
CA ILE A 28 19.44 -9.51 5.56
C ILE A 28 20.58 -10.36 6.13
N GLN A 29 20.25 -11.41 6.91
CA GLN A 29 21.25 -12.33 7.47
C GLN A 29 21.97 -13.14 6.38
N ASP A 30 21.32 -13.40 5.26
CA ASP A 30 21.89 -14.12 4.13
C ASP A 30 22.53 -13.20 3.07
N MET A 31 22.49 -11.89 3.31
CA MET A 31 23.07 -10.88 2.40
C MET A 31 24.58 -11.08 2.26
N LYS A 32 25.08 -10.95 1.02
CA LYS A 32 26.51 -11.00 0.73
C LYS A 32 27.22 -9.75 1.31
N THR A 33 28.50 -9.91 1.65
CA THR A 33 29.35 -8.80 2.07
C THR A 33 29.34 -7.67 1.02
N GLY A 34 29.18 -6.43 1.46
CA GLY A 34 29.09 -5.25 0.58
C GLY A 34 27.70 -4.99 0.01
N GLY A 35 26.69 -5.70 0.47
CA GLY A 35 25.29 -5.39 0.14
C GLY A 35 24.78 -4.16 0.89
N SER A 36 23.66 -3.60 0.42
CA SER A 36 22.96 -2.46 1.05
C SER A 36 21.66 -2.91 1.71
N ILE A 37 21.31 -2.24 2.81
CA ILE A 37 20.06 -2.45 3.54
C ILE A 37 19.22 -1.17 3.40
N LEU A 38 18.07 -1.26 2.73
CA LEU A 38 17.17 -0.14 2.50
C LEU A 38 15.84 -0.42 3.22
N LEU A 39 15.49 0.41 4.18
CA LEU A 39 14.33 0.21 5.06
C LEU A 39 13.38 1.41 5.00
N ASN A 40 12.08 1.16 5.15
CA ASN A 40 11.11 2.22 5.31
C ASN A 40 11.24 2.85 6.71
N GLY A 41 11.68 4.08 6.78
CA GLY A 41 11.85 4.85 8.03
C GLY A 41 10.53 5.38 8.61
N ASP A 42 9.41 5.26 7.87
CA ASP A 42 8.07 5.58 8.39
C ASP A 42 7.43 4.37 9.10
N ASP A 43 7.97 3.16 8.91
CA ASP A 43 7.53 1.96 9.62
C ASP A 43 8.17 1.92 11.03
N ASP A 44 7.34 1.79 12.04
CA ASP A 44 7.72 1.86 13.45
C ASP A 44 8.71 0.76 13.88
N LEU A 45 8.65 -0.42 13.27
CA LEU A 45 9.56 -1.53 13.58
C LEU A 45 10.87 -1.46 12.76
N LEU A 46 10.79 -0.99 11.52
CA LEU A 46 11.96 -0.91 10.63
C LEU A 46 12.89 0.23 10.99
N ARG A 47 12.35 1.40 11.36
CA ARG A 47 13.18 2.59 11.69
C ARG A 47 14.11 2.38 12.89
N ASP A 48 13.76 1.44 13.78
CA ASP A 48 14.54 1.13 14.97
C ASP A 48 15.57 0.01 14.74
N MET A 49 15.66 -0.52 13.51
CA MET A 49 16.66 -1.53 13.17
C MET A 49 18.07 -0.91 13.12
N GLY A 50 18.97 -1.49 13.93
CA GLY A 50 20.38 -1.17 13.92
C GLY A 50 21.18 -1.90 12.84
N PRO A 51 22.51 -1.72 12.82
CA PRO A 51 23.40 -2.38 11.87
C PRO A 51 23.29 -3.89 11.89
N VAL A 52 23.31 -4.52 10.71
CA VAL A 52 23.33 -5.97 10.56
C VAL A 52 24.59 -6.37 9.80
N LYS A 53 25.40 -7.28 10.35
CA LYS A 53 26.70 -7.69 9.79
C LYS A 53 27.65 -6.53 9.48
N GLY A 54 27.58 -5.46 10.28
CA GLY A 54 28.43 -4.27 10.08
C GLY A 54 27.98 -3.35 8.93
N VAL A 55 26.78 -3.56 8.40
CA VAL A 55 26.15 -2.67 7.40
C VAL A 55 25.05 -1.88 8.10
N ASP A 56 25.19 -0.56 8.09
CA ASP A 56 24.16 0.36 8.58
C ASP A 56 23.01 0.43 7.58
N PRO A 57 21.75 0.37 8.02
CA PRO A 57 20.62 0.56 7.13
C PRO A 57 20.51 2.02 6.68
N GLU A 58 20.13 2.21 5.44
CA GLU A 58 19.68 3.49 4.91
C GLU A 58 18.15 3.51 4.84
N PHE A 59 17.55 4.66 5.12
CA PHE A 59 16.11 4.78 5.26
C PHE A 59 15.51 5.61 4.13
N PHE A 60 14.35 5.16 3.66
CA PHE A 60 13.49 5.92 2.78
C PHE A 60 12.12 6.15 3.43
N GLY A 61 11.47 7.27 3.16
CA GLY A 61 10.17 7.59 3.73
C GLY A 61 9.76 9.05 3.52
N LEU A 62 8.61 9.44 4.05
CA LEU A 62 8.13 10.83 3.98
C LEU A 62 8.78 11.73 5.04
N GLY A 63 9.39 11.13 6.06
CA GLY A 63 10.09 11.85 7.12
C GLY A 63 11.46 12.38 6.67
N LYS A 64 11.76 13.64 7.00
CA LYS A 64 13.07 14.29 6.70
C LYS A 64 14.27 13.68 7.42
N ASN A 65 14.05 12.75 8.32
CA ASN A 65 15.08 11.96 8.98
C ASN A 65 15.55 10.75 8.15
N CYS A 66 14.92 10.50 7.01
CA CYS A 66 15.34 9.49 6.04
C CYS A 66 16.40 10.07 5.08
N GLN A 67 17.27 9.22 4.54
CA GLN A 67 18.26 9.60 3.52
C GLN A 67 17.59 9.86 2.16
N PHE A 68 16.51 9.10 1.86
CA PHE A 68 15.68 9.28 0.67
C PHE A 68 14.29 9.69 1.13
N TYR A 69 13.89 10.92 0.87
CA TYR A 69 12.59 11.39 1.34
C TYR A 69 11.88 12.26 0.30
N ALA A 70 10.56 12.44 0.48
CA ALA A 70 9.76 13.31 -0.37
C ALA A 70 9.16 14.46 0.42
N THR A 71 9.09 15.64 -0.23
CA THR A 71 8.34 16.81 0.23
C THR A 71 7.32 17.22 -0.83
N ASP A 72 6.46 18.16 -0.47
CA ASP A 72 5.47 18.76 -1.38
C ASP A 72 4.60 17.69 -2.09
N VAL A 73 4.21 16.67 -1.31
CA VAL A 73 3.40 15.57 -1.80
C VAL A 73 1.96 16.03 -1.98
N GLU A 74 1.55 16.19 -3.25
CA GLU A 74 0.22 16.65 -3.61
C GLU A 74 -0.54 15.56 -4.39
N PRO A 75 -1.75 15.16 -3.95
CA PRO A 75 -2.54 14.17 -4.66
C PRO A 75 -3.08 14.75 -5.98
N LEU A 76 -2.93 13.99 -7.06
CA LEU A 76 -3.51 14.29 -8.39
C LEU A 76 -4.76 13.42 -8.68
N GLY A 77 -5.45 12.98 -7.62
CA GLY A 77 -6.58 12.04 -7.67
C GLY A 77 -6.14 10.68 -8.22
N LEU A 78 -6.93 10.10 -9.10
CA LEU A 78 -6.63 8.80 -9.70
C LEU A 78 -5.40 8.82 -10.65
N ARG A 79 -4.83 9.98 -10.93
CA ARG A 79 -3.62 10.11 -11.77
C ARG A 79 -2.31 9.99 -10.99
N GLY A 80 -2.38 9.73 -9.67
CA GLY A 80 -1.20 9.58 -8.84
C GLY A 80 -0.92 10.78 -7.92
N SER A 81 0.35 11.07 -7.69
CA SER A 81 0.79 12.19 -6.84
C SER A 81 2.00 12.89 -7.46
N SER A 82 2.11 14.21 -7.27
CA SER A 82 3.37 14.94 -7.49
C SER A 82 4.13 15.08 -6.19
N CYS A 83 5.45 15.09 -6.25
CA CYS A 83 6.31 15.31 -5.08
C CYS A 83 7.70 15.79 -5.52
N THR A 84 8.46 16.34 -4.55
CA THR A 84 9.89 16.59 -4.71
C THR A 84 10.67 15.50 -3.96
N ILE A 85 11.46 14.71 -4.66
CA ILE A 85 12.29 13.62 -4.11
C ILE A 85 13.69 14.19 -3.80
N HIS A 86 14.17 13.89 -2.58
CA HIS A 86 15.47 14.31 -2.07
C HIS A 86 16.41 13.10 -1.92
N LEU A 87 17.67 13.27 -2.31
CA LEU A 87 18.71 12.24 -2.29
C LEU A 87 19.79 12.53 -1.23
N PRO A 88 20.53 11.51 -0.76
CA PRO A 88 21.63 11.70 0.19
C PRO A 88 22.74 12.63 -0.30
N SER A 89 22.91 12.77 -1.62
CA SER A 89 23.86 13.70 -2.24
C SER A 89 23.53 15.18 -2.01
N GLY A 90 22.33 15.49 -1.52
CA GLY A 90 21.77 16.85 -1.44
C GLY A 90 21.07 17.30 -2.72
N GLU A 91 21.08 16.50 -3.76
CA GLU A 91 20.29 16.74 -4.97
C GLU A 91 18.80 16.45 -4.73
N SER A 92 17.95 17.12 -5.48
CA SER A 92 16.51 16.87 -5.48
C SER A 92 15.92 17.05 -6.87
N PHE A 93 14.75 16.43 -7.10
CA PHE A 93 14.02 16.57 -8.36
C PHE A 93 12.53 16.42 -8.15
N ASP A 94 11.76 17.18 -8.93
CA ASP A 94 10.30 17.03 -8.98
C ASP A 94 9.94 15.77 -9.77
N CYS A 95 8.95 15.03 -9.27
CA CYS A 95 8.56 13.75 -9.82
C CYS A 95 7.04 13.58 -9.76
N ILE A 96 6.47 12.95 -10.79
CA ILE A 96 5.08 12.46 -10.78
C ILE A 96 5.12 10.94 -10.60
N VAL A 97 4.53 10.46 -9.51
CA VAL A 97 4.28 9.03 -9.28
C VAL A 97 2.92 8.70 -9.92
N PRO A 98 2.87 7.98 -11.05
CA PRO A 98 1.64 7.84 -11.87
C PRO A 98 0.64 6.80 -11.32
N LEU A 99 0.81 6.39 -10.08
CA LEU A 99 -0.07 5.44 -9.38
C LEU A 99 -0.74 6.15 -8.20
N PRO A 100 -2.07 6.06 -8.04
CA PRO A 100 -2.77 6.77 -6.99
C PRO A 100 -2.53 6.16 -5.60
N GLY A 101 -2.58 7.03 -4.59
CA GLY A 101 -2.40 6.68 -3.18
C GLY A 101 -1.06 7.11 -2.61
N ALA A 102 -1.08 7.63 -1.37
CA ALA A 102 0.12 8.12 -0.69
C ALA A 102 1.21 7.04 -0.51
N HIS A 103 0.80 5.78 -0.32
CA HIS A 103 1.71 4.63 -0.22
C HIS A 103 2.53 4.39 -1.50
N MET A 104 2.05 4.87 -2.66
CA MET A 104 2.80 4.76 -3.92
C MET A 104 4.00 5.71 -3.96
N VAL A 105 3.94 6.84 -3.24
CA VAL A 105 5.12 7.72 -3.06
C VAL A 105 6.20 7.00 -2.23
N GLN A 106 5.82 6.27 -1.18
CA GLN A 106 6.76 5.45 -0.40
C GLN A 106 7.39 4.34 -1.26
N ASN A 107 6.61 3.69 -2.12
CA ASN A 107 7.15 2.70 -3.06
C ASN A 107 8.10 3.33 -4.09
N ALA A 108 7.79 4.53 -4.58
CA ALA A 108 8.68 5.29 -5.46
C ALA A 108 9.99 5.66 -4.76
N LEU A 109 9.95 6.02 -3.46
CA LEU A 109 11.15 6.28 -2.66
C LEU A 109 12.00 5.01 -2.45
N ALA A 110 11.37 3.85 -2.26
CA ALA A 110 12.09 2.58 -2.25
C ALA A 110 12.80 2.31 -3.59
N GLY A 111 12.10 2.54 -4.71
CA GLY A 111 12.68 2.46 -6.06
C GLY A 111 13.81 3.47 -6.28
N THR A 112 13.64 4.70 -5.78
CA THR A 112 14.67 5.74 -5.79
C THR A 112 15.93 5.29 -5.07
N ALA A 113 15.79 4.76 -3.85
CA ALA A 113 16.92 4.28 -3.05
C ALA A 113 17.68 3.15 -3.77
N VAL A 114 16.94 2.20 -4.36
CA VAL A 114 17.57 1.12 -5.17
C VAL A 114 18.29 1.69 -6.39
N GLY A 115 17.65 2.58 -7.15
CA GLY A 115 18.26 3.19 -8.34
C GLY A 115 19.53 3.97 -8.00
N TYR A 116 19.52 4.74 -6.91
CA TYR A 116 20.68 5.47 -6.40
C TYR A 116 21.84 4.54 -6.04
N GLN A 117 21.56 3.44 -5.31
CA GLN A 117 22.57 2.44 -4.95
C GLN A 117 23.18 1.71 -6.16
N LEU A 118 22.41 1.63 -7.25
CA LEU A 118 22.89 1.08 -8.54
C LEU A 118 23.64 2.11 -9.40
N GLY A 119 23.77 3.35 -8.93
CA GLY A 119 24.50 4.42 -9.62
C GLY A 119 23.72 5.10 -10.72
N LEU A 120 22.38 4.98 -10.73
CA LEU A 120 21.52 5.73 -11.66
C LEU A 120 21.54 7.22 -11.32
N THR A 121 21.52 8.05 -12.35
CA THR A 121 21.39 9.50 -12.21
C THR A 121 19.97 9.89 -11.75
N PRO A 122 19.79 11.07 -11.12
CA PRO A 122 18.46 11.57 -10.76
C PRO A 122 17.47 11.60 -11.94
N ALA A 123 17.95 11.91 -13.14
CA ALA A 123 17.14 11.93 -14.36
C ALA A 123 16.65 10.52 -14.77
N GLU A 124 17.51 9.51 -14.64
CA GLU A 124 17.15 8.11 -14.94
C GLU A 124 16.17 7.56 -13.90
N ILE A 125 16.38 7.87 -12.62
CA ILE A 125 15.46 7.49 -11.52
C ILE A 125 14.08 8.12 -11.76
N LYS A 126 14.04 9.43 -12.03
CA LYS A 126 12.81 10.14 -12.37
C LYS A 126 12.09 9.49 -13.55
N ALA A 127 12.81 9.27 -14.66
CA ALA A 127 12.22 8.66 -15.86
C ALA A 127 11.67 7.25 -15.57
N GLY A 128 12.35 6.47 -14.73
CA GLY A 128 11.88 5.15 -14.29
C GLY A 128 10.58 5.21 -13.49
N ILE A 129 10.46 6.16 -12.56
CA ILE A 129 9.24 6.34 -11.75
C ILE A 129 8.08 6.85 -12.62
N GLU A 130 8.28 7.91 -13.40
CA GLU A 130 7.24 8.49 -14.25
C GLU A 130 6.79 7.57 -15.38
N GLY A 131 7.65 6.61 -15.77
CA GLY A 131 7.38 5.58 -16.77
C GLY A 131 6.78 4.28 -16.21
N LEU A 132 6.40 4.21 -14.93
CA LEU A 132 5.84 2.99 -14.34
C LEU A 132 4.55 2.58 -15.06
N PRO A 133 4.49 1.34 -15.60
CA PRO A 133 3.26 0.83 -16.18
C PRO A 133 2.26 0.44 -15.09
N SER A 134 0.98 0.49 -15.38
CA SER A 134 -0.03 -0.15 -14.55
C SER A 134 0.15 -1.68 -14.57
N ILE A 135 -0.06 -2.32 -13.43
CA ILE A 135 0.01 -3.77 -13.28
C ILE A 135 -1.41 -4.29 -12.99
N PRO A 136 -1.97 -5.19 -13.81
CA PRO A 136 -3.28 -5.77 -13.56
C PRO A 136 -3.39 -6.34 -12.13
N GLY A 137 -4.50 -6.06 -11.47
CA GLY A 137 -4.73 -6.48 -10.08
C GLY A 137 -3.95 -5.72 -9.01
N ARG A 138 -3.22 -4.65 -9.38
CA ARG A 138 -2.40 -3.84 -8.46
C ARG A 138 -2.67 -2.36 -8.69
N ASN A 139 -3.67 -1.81 -8.00
CA ASN A 139 -4.05 -0.39 -8.08
C ASN A 139 -4.17 0.12 -9.55
N ASN A 140 -4.69 -0.76 -10.41
CA ASN A 140 -4.77 -0.55 -11.85
C ASN A 140 -6.06 0.19 -12.23
N ILE A 141 -5.93 1.35 -12.85
CA ILE A 141 -7.08 2.16 -13.28
C ILE A 141 -7.48 1.76 -14.70
N ILE A 142 -8.68 1.20 -14.84
CA ILE A 142 -9.28 0.82 -16.12
C ILE A 142 -10.38 1.82 -16.47
N GLN A 143 -10.16 2.60 -17.50
CA GLN A 143 -11.13 3.58 -18.00
C GLN A 143 -12.04 2.92 -19.03
N THR A 144 -13.36 2.99 -18.82
CA THR A 144 -14.36 2.60 -19.81
C THR A 144 -15.23 3.80 -20.20
N ASP A 145 -16.11 3.66 -21.20
CA ASP A 145 -17.03 4.72 -21.62
C ASP A 145 -18.06 5.08 -20.54
N LYS A 146 -18.30 4.21 -19.55
CA LYS A 146 -19.38 4.36 -18.56
C LYS A 146 -18.87 4.48 -17.13
N ILE A 147 -17.80 3.76 -16.78
CA ILE A 147 -17.27 3.68 -15.42
C ILE A 147 -15.76 3.66 -15.44
N ILE A 148 -15.18 4.04 -14.30
CA ILE A 148 -13.77 3.81 -14.01
C ILE A 148 -13.71 2.63 -13.03
N VAL A 149 -12.87 1.65 -13.32
CA VAL A 149 -12.62 0.50 -12.42
C VAL A 149 -11.24 0.66 -11.82
N LEU A 150 -11.16 0.64 -10.50
CA LEU A 150 -9.94 0.46 -9.74
C LEU A 150 -9.76 -1.04 -9.48
N ASP A 151 -8.88 -1.68 -10.25
CA ASP A 151 -8.58 -3.11 -10.12
C ASP A 151 -7.37 -3.32 -9.20
N ASP A 152 -7.66 -3.75 -7.96
CA ASP A 152 -6.66 -4.06 -6.92
C ASP A 152 -6.92 -5.43 -6.29
N CYS A 153 -7.28 -6.43 -7.12
CA CYS A 153 -7.81 -7.71 -6.69
C CYS A 153 -6.76 -8.83 -6.53
N TYR A 154 -5.46 -8.54 -6.60
CA TYR A 154 -4.42 -9.57 -6.49
C TYR A 154 -4.37 -10.22 -5.10
N ASN A 155 -4.47 -9.43 -4.04
CA ASN A 155 -4.50 -9.89 -2.65
C ASN A 155 -5.18 -8.84 -1.78
N ALA A 156 -5.72 -9.26 -0.62
CA ALA A 156 -6.42 -8.39 0.31
C ALA A 156 -5.89 -8.58 1.73
N ASN A 157 -5.62 -7.46 2.40
CA ASN A 157 -5.40 -7.37 3.83
C ASN A 157 -5.94 -6.03 4.35
N PRO A 158 -6.14 -5.83 5.66
CA PRO A 158 -6.77 -4.62 6.18
C PRO A 158 -6.09 -3.31 5.76
N ILE A 159 -4.76 -3.29 5.71
CA ILE A 159 -3.99 -2.09 5.35
C ILE A 159 -4.17 -1.78 3.86
N SER A 160 -4.00 -2.78 2.98
CA SER A 160 -4.14 -2.57 1.54
C SER A 160 -5.57 -2.24 1.14
N MET A 161 -6.57 -2.88 1.74
CA MET A 161 -7.98 -2.57 1.46
C MET A 161 -8.34 -1.13 1.85
N ARG A 162 -7.93 -0.69 3.04
CA ARG A 162 -8.15 0.71 3.46
C ARG A 162 -7.46 1.68 2.50
N ALA A 163 -6.22 1.41 2.09
CA ALA A 163 -5.51 2.24 1.13
C ALA A 163 -6.22 2.29 -0.23
N SER A 164 -6.79 1.17 -0.71
CA SER A 164 -7.57 1.13 -1.95
C SER A 164 -8.91 1.86 -1.83
N LEU A 165 -9.56 1.80 -0.66
CA LEU A 165 -10.77 2.58 -0.35
C LEU A 165 -10.46 4.09 -0.33
N ASP A 166 -9.34 4.51 0.24
CA ASP A 166 -8.88 5.89 0.22
C ASP A 166 -8.63 6.38 -1.22
N VAL A 167 -8.05 5.54 -2.07
CA VAL A 167 -7.89 5.84 -3.51
C VAL A 167 -9.25 5.95 -4.19
N LEU A 168 -10.18 5.02 -3.94
CA LEU A 168 -11.54 5.08 -4.48
C LEU A 168 -12.24 6.37 -4.05
N ASN A 169 -12.01 6.81 -2.81
CA ASN A 169 -12.61 8.05 -2.30
C ASN A 169 -12.11 9.32 -3.02
N MET A 170 -10.95 9.29 -3.68
CA MET A 170 -10.46 10.39 -4.51
C MET A 170 -11.24 10.51 -5.84
N ALA A 171 -12.02 9.50 -6.22
CA ALA A 171 -12.77 9.51 -7.46
C ALA A 171 -13.97 10.47 -7.39
N ILE A 172 -14.32 11.05 -8.54
CA ILE A 172 -15.51 11.90 -8.70
C ILE A 172 -16.68 11.01 -9.10
N GLY A 173 -17.86 11.25 -8.51
CA GLY A 173 -19.09 10.51 -8.77
C GLY A 173 -19.39 9.44 -7.73
N ARG A 174 -20.29 8.52 -8.06
CA ARG A 174 -20.71 7.43 -7.17
C ARG A 174 -19.57 6.40 -7.00
N LYS A 175 -19.24 6.12 -5.77
CA LYS A 175 -18.16 5.21 -5.35
C LYS A 175 -18.72 3.89 -4.89
N VAL A 176 -18.41 2.82 -5.60
CA VAL A 176 -18.87 1.46 -5.31
C VAL A 176 -17.66 0.58 -5.05
N ALA A 177 -17.57 -0.02 -3.88
CA ALA A 177 -16.53 -0.98 -3.51
C ALA A 177 -17.09 -2.41 -3.55
N VAL A 178 -16.43 -3.30 -4.29
CA VAL A 178 -16.72 -4.74 -4.31
C VAL A 178 -15.55 -5.45 -3.65
N LEU A 179 -15.77 -5.98 -2.46
CA LEU A 179 -14.71 -6.45 -1.57
C LEU A 179 -14.93 -7.92 -1.21
N GLY A 180 -13.86 -8.71 -1.26
CA GLY A 180 -13.87 -10.11 -0.82
C GLY A 180 -13.33 -10.30 0.59
N ASP A 181 -13.31 -11.57 1.05
CA ASP A 181 -12.70 -11.93 2.32
C ASP A 181 -11.19 -11.68 2.32
N MET A 182 -10.68 -11.22 3.46
CA MET A 182 -9.24 -11.14 3.74
C MET A 182 -8.79 -12.43 4.43
N GLY A 183 -7.88 -13.16 3.81
CA GLY A 183 -7.35 -14.42 4.34
C GLY A 183 -6.25 -14.22 5.40
N GLU A 184 -5.93 -15.30 6.12
CA GLU A 184 -4.75 -15.43 6.98
C GLU A 184 -4.66 -14.44 8.15
N LEU A 185 -5.82 -13.96 8.63
CA LEU A 185 -5.91 -13.02 9.75
C LEU A 185 -6.11 -13.71 11.12
N GLY A 186 -6.33 -15.03 11.12
CA GLY A 186 -6.55 -15.79 12.34
C GLY A 186 -7.80 -15.36 13.12
N GLU A 187 -7.72 -15.37 14.45
CA GLU A 187 -8.86 -15.07 15.34
C GLU A 187 -9.37 -13.62 15.20
N THR A 188 -8.53 -12.69 14.78
CA THR A 188 -8.89 -11.27 14.61
C THR A 188 -9.58 -10.98 13.27
N GLY A 189 -9.77 -11.99 12.43
CA GLY A 189 -10.32 -11.82 11.08
C GLY A 189 -11.64 -11.08 11.04
N LYS A 190 -12.59 -11.40 11.92
CA LYS A 190 -13.90 -10.74 11.99
C LYS A 190 -13.80 -9.26 12.34
N GLU A 191 -13.05 -8.94 13.39
CA GLU A 191 -12.83 -7.57 13.84
C GLU A 191 -12.18 -6.71 12.75
N LEU A 192 -11.14 -7.22 12.10
CA LEU A 192 -10.45 -6.51 11.03
C LEU A 192 -11.31 -6.29 9.77
N HIS A 193 -12.22 -7.23 9.47
CA HIS A 193 -13.23 -7.03 8.42
C HIS A 193 -14.22 -5.93 8.80
N TYR A 194 -14.75 -5.98 10.03
CA TYR A 194 -15.66 -4.94 10.53
C TYR A 194 -15.01 -3.55 10.48
N GLU A 195 -13.80 -3.40 11.01
CA GLU A 195 -13.07 -2.13 10.99
C GLU A 195 -12.77 -1.63 9.57
N THR A 196 -12.52 -2.53 8.62
CA THR A 196 -12.31 -2.15 7.21
C THR A 196 -13.61 -1.63 6.59
N GLY A 197 -14.74 -2.25 6.92
CA GLY A 197 -16.06 -1.77 6.52
C GLY A 197 -16.42 -0.43 7.16
N ALA A 198 -16.17 -0.26 8.46
CA ALA A 198 -16.34 0.99 9.18
C ALA A 198 -15.56 2.13 8.52
N HIS A 199 -14.30 1.88 8.15
CA HIS A 199 -13.48 2.85 7.40
C HIS A 199 -14.15 3.27 6.08
N ALA A 200 -14.73 2.33 5.31
CA ALA A 200 -15.43 2.66 4.08
C ALA A 200 -16.61 3.61 4.32
N GLY A 201 -17.38 3.39 5.39
CA GLY A 201 -18.46 4.28 5.80
C GLY A 201 -17.95 5.66 6.22
N ASP A 202 -16.94 5.71 7.09
CA ASP A 202 -16.36 6.95 7.62
C ASP A 202 -15.83 7.87 6.53
N ILE A 203 -15.22 7.32 5.48
CA ILE A 203 -14.69 8.11 4.35
C ILE A 203 -15.73 8.43 3.27
N GLY A 204 -16.98 7.95 3.41
CA GLY A 204 -18.08 8.28 2.51
C GLY A 204 -18.09 7.50 1.19
N ILE A 205 -17.82 6.20 1.23
CA ILE A 205 -18.12 5.29 0.11
C ILE A 205 -19.63 5.14 -0.01
N ASP A 206 -20.19 5.23 -1.24
CA ASP A 206 -21.63 5.22 -1.43
C ASP A 206 -22.24 3.82 -1.29
N LEU A 207 -21.55 2.77 -1.77
CA LEU A 207 -22.00 1.39 -1.71
C LEU A 207 -20.84 0.43 -1.48
N VAL A 208 -20.99 -0.47 -0.53
CA VAL A 208 -20.08 -1.61 -0.30
C VAL A 208 -20.82 -2.91 -0.62
N CYS A 209 -20.26 -3.72 -1.52
CA CYS A 209 -20.68 -5.09 -1.79
C CYS A 209 -19.65 -6.06 -1.22
N GLY A 210 -19.97 -6.73 -0.11
CA GLY A 210 -19.10 -7.74 0.50
C GLY A 210 -19.39 -9.14 -0.04
N ILE A 211 -18.36 -9.87 -0.47
CA ILE A 211 -18.48 -11.23 -1.02
C ILE A 211 -17.66 -12.19 -0.16
N GLY A 212 -18.31 -13.18 0.43
CA GLY A 212 -17.68 -14.19 1.27
C GLY A 212 -18.19 -14.18 2.70
N GLU A 213 -17.79 -15.15 3.50
CA GLU A 213 -18.37 -15.36 4.84
C GLU A 213 -17.89 -14.30 5.85
N LEU A 214 -16.60 -13.93 5.82
CA LEU A 214 -16.06 -12.90 6.70
C LEU A 214 -16.48 -11.49 6.26
N SER A 215 -16.81 -11.31 5.00
CA SER A 215 -17.31 -10.04 4.45
C SER A 215 -18.67 -9.63 5.00
N LYS A 216 -19.37 -10.50 5.75
CA LYS A 216 -20.55 -10.10 6.56
C LYS A 216 -20.19 -9.03 7.58
N GLU A 217 -19.07 -9.21 8.28
CA GLU A 217 -18.60 -8.25 9.28
C GLU A 217 -18.18 -6.92 8.63
N LEU A 218 -17.57 -6.99 7.44
CA LEU A 218 -17.23 -5.82 6.65
C LEU A 218 -18.48 -5.03 6.25
N VAL A 219 -19.52 -5.72 5.76
CA VAL A 219 -20.83 -5.11 5.43
C VAL A 219 -21.50 -4.52 6.66
N ALA A 220 -21.43 -5.20 7.83
CA ALA A 220 -21.96 -4.68 9.08
C ALA A 220 -21.27 -3.37 9.47
N GLY A 221 -19.91 -3.34 9.48
CA GLY A 221 -19.15 -2.14 9.77
C GLY A 221 -19.47 -0.97 8.83
N ALA A 222 -19.54 -1.22 7.51
CA ALA A 222 -19.90 -0.20 6.53
C ALA A 222 -21.31 0.37 6.77
N SER A 223 -22.29 -0.50 7.03
CA SER A 223 -23.69 -0.11 7.28
C SER A 223 -23.85 0.70 8.57
N GLU A 224 -23.19 0.30 9.66
CA GLU A 224 -23.24 1.01 10.94
C GLU A 224 -22.58 2.40 10.87
N HIS A 225 -21.65 2.59 9.93
CA HIS A 225 -20.99 3.87 9.66
C HIS A 225 -21.59 4.64 8.47
N GLY A 226 -22.84 4.32 8.09
CA GLY A 226 -23.65 5.14 7.19
C GLY A 226 -23.48 4.87 5.70
N CYS A 227 -22.77 3.82 5.32
CA CYS A 227 -22.65 3.39 3.93
C CYS A 227 -23.82 2.45 3.54
N GLU A 228 -24.36 2.57 2.33
CA GLU A 228 -25.20 1.50 1.77
C GLU A 228 -24.34 0.24 1.61
N ALA A 229 -24.81 -0.91 2.10
CA ALA A 229 -24.02 -2.12 2.06
C ALA A 229 -24.85 -3.36 1.76
N LYS A 230 -24.30 -4.26 0.94
CA LYS A 230 -24.94 -5.54 0.56
C LYS A 230 -23.95 -6.68 0.73
N TRP A 231 -24.43 -7.78 1.26
CA TRP A 231 -23.65 -9.00 1.42
C TRP A 231 -24.07 -10.10 0.45
N PHE A 232 -23.09 -10.84 -0.06
CA PHE A 232 -23.26 -11.98 -0.95
C PHE A 232 -22.45 -13.17 -0.45
N PRO A 233 -23.03 -14.37 -0.31
CA PRO A 233 -22.29 -15.54 0.15
C PRO A 233 -21.19 -15.98 -0.83
N ALA A 234 -21.42 -15.78 -2.13
CA ALA A 234 -20.47 -16.14 -3.16
C ALA A 234 -20.50 -15.17 -4.36
N LYS A 235 -19.47 -15.19 -5.16
CA LYS A 235 -19.35 -14.38 -6.38
C LYS A 235 -20.51 -14.61 -7.35
N ALA A 236 -21.02 -15.85 -7.41
CA ALA A 236 -22.14 -16.19 -8.30
C ALA A 236 -23.43 -15.44 -7.92
N ASP A 237 -23.67 -15.26 -6.61
CA ASP A 237 -24.83 -14.54 -6.11
C ASP A 237 -24.75 -13.05 -6.42
N PHE A 238 -23.55 -12.46 -6.30
CA PHE A 238 -23.30 -11.07 -6.68
C PHE A 238 -23.53 -10.82 -8.18
N LEU A 239 -23.10 -11.76 -9.04
CA LEU A 239 -23.24 -11.62 -10.50
C LEU A 239 -24.66 -11.85 -11.01
N ALA A 240 -25.56 -12.42 -10.19
CA ALA A 240 -26.96 -12.69 -10.52
C ALA A 240 -27.88 -11.50 -10.24
N GLU A 241 -27.43 -10.49 -9.48
CA GLU A 241 -28.17 -9.28 -9.13
C GLU A 241 -27.82 -8.08 -10.04
#